data_c01d55e3c7e91e465595e3de9450a5d5
#
_entry.id   c01d55e3c7e91e465595e3de9450a5d5
#
_cell.length_a   1.000
_cell.length_b   1.000
_cell.length_c   1.000
_cell.angle_alpha   90.00
_cell.angle_beta   90.00
_cell.angle_gamma   90.00
#
_symmetry.space_group_name_H-M   'P 1'
#
loop_
_entity.id
_entity.type
_entity.pdbx_description
1 polymer ?
#
loop_
_entity_poly.entity_id
_entity_poly.type
_entity_poly.pdbx_seq_one_letter_code
_entity_poly.pdbx_strand_id
1 'polypeptide(L)'
;MKNIFNIIGFKIGWWTCVLGAARNLPYWGPIVMLLFLAFHFYFFSRDLKELKLVLFFAIGGTIIDTGIAYSGLIVYNGPYSFEYLIAPMWITAMWCGFVATINHSMAWLNNKWSFAFLLGAIFGPLSYVTANKFGAVQFSSSIFTTLLILGLIWGASMPAIYWINAKIRFT
;
A
#
# COMPACT_ATOMS: atom_id res chain seq x y z
N MET A 1 -12.43 5.93 -18.79
CA MET A 1 -13.10 4.92 -17.93
C MET A 1 -12.12 4.09 -17.09
N LYS A 2 -11.03 3.52 -17.68
CA LYS A 2 -10.06 2.68 -16.94
C LYS A 2 -9.46 3.35 -15.69
N ASN A 3 -8.98 4.60 -15.83
CA ASN A 3 -8.36 5.32 -14.71
C ASN A 3 -9.37 5.64 -13.58
N ILE A 4 -10.62 5.94 -13.92
CA ILE A 4 -11.67 6.22 -12.93
C ILE A 4 -11.98 4.95 -12.12
N PHE A 5 -12.16 3.81 -12.82
CA PHE A 5 -12.34 2.52 -12.15
C PHE A 5 -11.17 2.19 -11.23
N ASN A 6 -9.93 2.39 -11.71
CA ASN A 6 -8.72 2.11 -10.96
C ASN A 6 -8.61 2.96 -9.69
N ILE A 7 -8.92 4.27 -9.77
CA ILE A 7 -8.92 5.18 -8.61
C ILE A 7 -10.01 4.77 -7.61
N ILE A 8 -11.25 4.60 -8.10
CA ILE A 8 -12.40 4.31 -7.24
C ILE A 8 -12.25 2.94 -6.60
N GLY A 9 -11.89 1.92 -7.38
CA GLY A 9 -11.69 0.56 -6.88
C GLY A 9 -10.61 0.48 -5.81
N PHE A 10 -9.45 1.11 -6.05
CA PHE A 10 -8.41 1.20 -5.04
C PHE A 10 -8.88 1.94 -3.77
N LYS A 11 -9.57 3.08 -3.91
CA LYS A 11 -10.10 3.82 -2.75
C LYS A 11 -11.10 3.02 -1.93
N ILE A 12 -12.02 2.30 -2.58
CA ILE A 12 -12.97 1.43 -1.90
C ILE A 12 -12.22 0.32 -1.15
N GLY A 13 -11.27 -0.35 -1.81
CA GLY A 13 -10.43 -1.36 -1.19
C GLY A 13 -9.63 -0.82 0.01
N TRP A 14 -9.02 0.36 -0.14
CA TRP A 14 -8.28 1.03 0.91
C TRP A 14 -9.15 1.33 2.15
N TRP A 15 -10.32 1.95 1.94
CA TRP A 15 -11.24 2.23 3.04
C TRP A 15 -11.77 0.97 3.70
N THR A 16 -12.04 -0.08 2.93
CA THR A 16 -12.50 -1.36 3.49
C THR A 16 -11.39 -2.04 4.31
N CYS A 17 -10.12 -1.92 3.91
CA CYS A 17 -8.98 -2.37 4.70
C CYS A 17 -8.90 -1.65 6.04
N VAL A 18 -8.91 -0.31 6.03
CA VAL A 18 -8.81 0.51 7.25
C VAL A 18 -10.00 0.28 8.18
N LEU A 19 -11.23 0.40 7.67
CA LEU A 19 -12.44 0.26 8.49
C LEU A 19 -12.66 -1.19 8.95
N GLY A 20 -12.26 -2.17 8.15
CA GLY A 20 -12.30 -3.58 8.52
C GLY A 20 -11.35 -3.88 9.67
N ALA A 21 -10.10 -3.44 9.58
CA ALA A 21 -9.13 -3.60 10.65
C ALA A 21 -9.58 -2.90 11.95
N ALA A 22 -10.10 -1.67 11.84
CA ALA A 22 -10.60 -0.91 12.97
C ALA A 22 -11.80 -1.56 13.69
N ARG A 23 -12.57 -2.40 13.00
CA ARG A 23 -13.77 -3.08 13.52
C ARG A 23 -13.56 -4.57 13.81
N ASN A 24 -12.32 -5.02 13.91
CA ASN A 24 -11.97 -6.44 14.11
C ASN A 24 -12.48 -7.38 13.00
N LEU A 25 -12.58 -6.86 11.77
CA LEU A 25 -12.94 -7.58 10.56
C LEU A 25 -11.78 -7.52 9.53
N PRO A 26 -10.55 -7.99 9.90
CA PRO A 26 -9.32 -7.72 9.14
C PRO A 26 -9.29 -8.33 7.73
N TYR A 27 -10.16 -9.29 7.44
CA TYR A 27 -10.22 -9.98 6.13
C TYR A 27 -11.17 -9.31 5.12
N TRP A 28 -12.04 -8.39 5.55
CA TRP A 28 -12.98 -7.71 4.63
C TRP A 28 -12.25 -6.87 3.58
N GLY A 29 -11.25 -6.11 4.03
CA GLY A 29 -10.42 -5.32 3.13
C GLY A 29 -9.69 -6.18 2.08
N PRO A 30 -8.95 -7.22 2.48
CA PRO A 30 -8.32 -8.17 1.56
C PRO A 30 -9.29 -8.76 0.53
N ILE A 31 -10.50 -9.16 0.93
CA ILE A 31 -11.52 -9.71 0.02
C ILE A 31 -11.92 -8.65 -1.03
N VAL A 32 -12.26 -7.43 -0.60
CA VAL A 32 -12.65 -6.35 -1.52
C VAL A 32 -11.50 -5.96 -2.44
N MET A 33 -10.26 -5.91 -1.91
CA MET A 33 -9.08 -5.61 -2.72
C MET A 33 -8.80 -6.73 -3.74
N LEU A 34 -8.99 -7.98 -3.37
CA LEU A 34 -8.87 -9.12 -4.29
C LEU A 34 -9.90 -9.04 -5.42
N LEU A 35 -11.15 -8.68 -5.11
CA LEU A 35 -12.18 -8.46 -6.12
C LEU A 35 -11.79 -7.31 -7.06
N PHE A 36 -11.31 -6.19 -6.52
CA PHE A 36 -10.78 -5.08 -7.34
C PHE A 36 -9.67 -5.56 -8.28
N LEU A 37 -8.68 -6.29 -7.75
CA LEU A 37 -7.56 -6.81 -8.55
C LEU A 37 -8.03 -7.82 -9.61
N ALA A 38 -8.96 -8.71 -9.27
CA ALA A 38 -9.53 -9.66 -10.22
C ALA A 38 -10.19 -8.93 -11.39
N PHE A 39 -11.05 -7.94 -11.11
CA PHE A 39 -11.66 -7.09 -12.14
C PHE A 39 -10.62 -6.30 -12.94
N HIS A 40 -9.61 -5.74 -12.25
CA HIS A 40 -8.54 -4.98 -12.87
C HIS A 40 -7.78 -5.83 -13.89
N PHE A 41 -7.32 -7.03 -13.50
CA PHE A 41 -6.56 -7.91 -14.38
C PHE A 41 -7.44 -8.55 -15.47
N TYR A 42 -8.69 -8.84 -15.21
CA TYR A 42 -9.58 -9.42 -16.21
C TYR A 42 -9.99 -8.44 -17.30
N PHE A 43 -10.36 -7.20 -16.93
CA PHE A 43 -10.93 -6.24 -17.87
C PHE A 43 -9.96 -5.17 -18.37
N PHE A 44 -8.94 -4.80 -17.59
CA PHE A 44 -8.12 -3.61 -17.89
C PHE A 44 -6.66 -3.89 -18.11
N SER A 45 -6.09 -4.88 -17.47
CA SER A 45 -4.67 -5.23 -17.60
C SER A 45 -4.50 -6.74 -17.66
N ARG A 46 -4.16 -7.26 -18.85
CA ARG A 46 -3.76 -8.67 -19.03
C ARG A 46 -2.23 -8.81 -19.08
N ASP A 47 -1.51 -7.86 -18.49
CA ASP A 47 -0.05 -7.76 -18.52
C ASP A 47 0.56 -8.57 -17.37
N LEU A 48 1.22 -9.67 -17.68
CA LEU A 48 1.92 -10.50 -16.69
C LEU A 48 3.07 -9.75 -16.01
N LYS A 49 3.64 -8.73 -16.65
CA LYS A 49 4.69 -7.88 -16.05
C LYS A 49 4.12 -7.02 -14.93
N GLU A 50 2.90 -6.53 -15.09
CA GLU A 50 2.19 -5.82 -14.04
C GLU A 50 1.83 -6.75 -12.87
N LEU A 51 1.38 -7.97 -13.15
CA LEU A 51 1.13 -8.97 -12.10
C LEU A 51 2.41 -9.29 -11.32
N LYS A 52 3.55 -9.46 -12.01
CA LYS A 52 4.86 -9.65 -11.34
C LYS A 52 5.20 -8.48 -10.43
N LEU A 53 4.97 -7.24 -10.87
CA LEU A 53 5.19 -6.04 -10.07
C LEU A 53 4.31 -6.05 -8.80
N VAL A 54 3.03 -6.36 -8.94
CA VAL A 54 2.09 -6.44 -7.82
C VAL A 54 2.53 -7.51 -6.81
N LEU A 55 2.91 -8.70 -7.27
CA LEU A 55 3.39 -9.78 -6.40
C LEU A 55 4.72 -9.43 -5.73
N PHE A 56 5.64 -8.78 -6.43
CA PHE A 56 6.90 -8.32 -5.85
C PHE A 56 6.66 -7.36 -4.69
N PHE A 57 5.77 -6.38 -4.86
CA PHE A 57 5.47 -5.42 -3.81
C PHE A 57 4.47 -5.93 -2.76
N ALA A 58 3.69 -6.98 -3.05
CA ALA A 58 2.96 -7.71 -2.01
C ALA A 58 3.91 -8.21 -0.92
N ILE A 59 5.03 -8.81 -1.34
CA ILE A 59 6.07 -9.32 -0.42
C ILE A 59 6.90 -8.16 0.14
N GLY A 60 7.49 -7.34 -0.73
CA GLY A 60 8.39 -6.25 -0.32
C GLY A 60 7.71 -5.21 0.57
N GLY A 61 6.50 -4.82 0.24
CA GLY A 61 5.70 -3.89 1.05
C GLY A 61 5.33 -4.49 2.41
N THR A 62 4.95 -5.77 2.45
CA THR A 62 4.70 -6.46 3.73
C THR A 62 5.95 -6.51 4.60
N ILE A 63 7.13 -6.73 4.01
CA ILE A 63 8.42 -6.71 4.73
C ILE A 63 8.68 -5.30 5.30
N ILE A 64 8.46 -4.25 4.52
CA ILE A 64 8.63 -2.86 4.96
C ILE A 64 7.74 -2.57 6.18
N ASP A 65 6.44 -2.86 6.08
CA ASP A 65 5.50 -2.60 7.19
C ASP A 65 5.76 -3.51 8.40
N THR A 66 6.23 -4.73 8.17
CA THR A 66 6.71 -5.61 9.25
C THR A 66 7.91 -4.99 9.97
N GLY A 67 8.86 -4.42 9.23
CA GLY A 67 9.98 -3.68 9.82
C GLY A 67 9.52 -2.45 10.63
N ILE A 68 8.51 -1.73 10.16
CA ILE A 68 7.89 -0.62 10.90
C ILE A 68 7.25 -1.12 12.21
N ALA A 69 6.56 -2.26 12.20
CA ALA A 69 6.00 -2.86 13.41
C ALA A 69 7.10 -3.29 14.39
N TYR A 70 8.14 -3.97 13.91
CA TYR A 70 9.28 -4.40 14.74
C TYR A 70 10.07 -3.23 15.35
N SER A 71 10.12 -2.09 14.67
CA SER A 71 10.77 -0.88 15.21
C SER A 71 10.00 -0.24 16.37
N GLY A 72 8.79 -0.72 16.68
CA GLY A 72 7.94 -0.15 17.74
C GLY A 72 7.33 1.21 17.38
N LEU A 73 7.35 1.62 16.12
CA LEU A 73 6.74 2.87 15.68
C LEU A 73 5.23 2.77 15.57
N ILE A 74 4.74 1.63 15.08
CA ILE A 74 3.31 1.41 14.78
C ILE A 74 2.90 0.01 15.24
N VAL A 75 1.71 -0.08 15.84
CA VAL A 75 0.99 -1.33 16.08
C VAL A 75 -0.19 -1.38 15.12
N TYR A 76 -0.30 -2.48 14.37
CA TYR A 76 -1.40 -2.73 13.44
C TYR A 76 -2.51 -3.54 14.12
N ASN A 77 -3.77 -3.17 13.91
CA ASN A 77 -4.89 -4.01 14.31
C ASN A 77 -5.07 -5.19 13.33
N GLY A 78 -5.53 -6.34 13.87
CA GLY A 78 -5.76 -7.56 13.09
C GLY A 78 -4.48 -8.30 12.70
N PRO A 79 -3.52 -8.51 13.63
CA PRO A 79 -2.31 -9.26 13.34
C PRO A 79 -2.64 -10.74 13.05
N TYR A 80 -1.75 -11.42 12.30
CA TYR A 80 -1.86 -12.88 12.07
C TYR A 80 -1.69 -13.69 13.37
N SER A 81 -0.81 -13.20 14.26
CA SER A 81 -0.50 -13.81 15.55
C SER A 81 -0.02 -12.72 16.50
N PHE A 82 -0.37 -12.84 17.77
CA PHE A 82 0.17 -11.96 18.82
C PHE A 82 1.66 -12.25 19.12
N GLU A 83 2.16 -13.42 18.71
CA GLU A 83 3.57 -13.81 18.92
C GLU A 83 4.51 -13.23 17.86
N TYR A 84 4.00 -12.97 16.65
CA TYR A 84 4.81 -12.49 15.53
C TYR A 84 4.29 -11.13 15.03
N LEU A 85 5.14 -10.12 15.11
CA LEU A 85 4.84 -8.76 14.63
C LEU A 85 4.91 -8.67 13.08
N ILE A 86 4.22 -9.57 12.39
CA ILE A 86 4.11 -9.52 10.93
C ILE A 86 2.97 -8.57 10.57
N ALA A 87 3.20 -7.68 9.62
CA ALA A 87 2.17 -6.80 9.11
C ALA A 87 0.96 -7.62 8.61
N PRO A 88 -0.27 -7.24 9.00
CA PRO A 88 -1.47 -8.04 8.72
C PRO A 88 -1.82 -8.09 7.23
N MET A 89 -2.63 -9.08 6.83
CA MET A 89 -3.01 -9.30 5.42
C MET A 89 -3.60 -8.08 4.73
N TRP A 90 -4.34 -7.22 5.47
CA TRP A 90 -4.91 -6.03 4.90
C TRP A 90 -3.85 -4.99 4.45
N ILE A 91 -2.66 -4.98 5.08
CA ILE A 91 -1.49 -4.19 4.63
C ILE A 91 -0.96 -4.76 3.31
N THR A 92 -0.77 -6.08 3.23
CA THR A 92 -0.37 -6.75 1.98
C THR A 92 -1.36 -6.43 0.85
N ALA A 93 -2.67 -6.52 1.11
CA ALA A 93 -3.70 -6.20 0.16
C ALA A 93 -3.63 -4.72 -0.30
N MET A 94 -3.35 -3.79 0.62
CA MET A 94 -3.16 -2.37 0.28
C MET A 94 -1.96 -2.16 -0.64
N TRP A 95 -0.82 -2.82 -0.40
CA TRP A 95 0.33 -2.76 -1.31
C TRP A 95 -0.03 -3.27 -2.71
N CYS A 96 -0.73 -4.41 -2.81
CA CYS A 96 -1.19 -4.95 -4.10
C CYS A 96 -2.07 -3.94 -4.84
N GLY A 97 -3.08 -3.41 -4.17
CA GLY A 97 -3.99 -2.44 -4.76
C GLY A 97 -3.31 -1.14 -5.17
N PHE A 98 -2.40 -0.63 -4.33
CA PHE A 98 -1.64 0.58 -4.62
C PHE A 98 -0.75 0.40 -5.85
N VAL A 99 0.01 -0.68 -5.93
CA VAL A 99 0.90 -0.96 -7.06
C VAL A 99 0.14 -1.17 -8.36
N ALA A 100 -1.08 -1.72 -8.32
CA ALA A 100 -1.97 -1.81 -9.49
C ALA A 100 -2.45 -0.43 -10.01
N THR A 101 -2.17 0.67 -9.31
CA THR A 101 -2.46 2.03 -9.80
C THR A 101 -1.32 2.64 -10.61
N ILE A 102 -0.09 2.14 -10.45
CA ILE A 102 1.14 2.76 -10.95
C ILE A 102 1.16 2.92 -12.48
N ASN A 103 0.68 1.91 -13.19
CA ASN A 103 0.64 1.91 -14.66
C ASN A 103 -0.68 2.47 -15.24
N HIS A 104 -1.60 2.91 -14.39
CA HIS A 104 -2.93 3.39 -14.77
C HIS A 104 -3.18 4.81 -14.27
N SER A 105 -3.89 4.95 -13.17
CA SER A 105 -4.25 6.28 -12.63
C SER A 105 -3.05 7.12 -12.17
N MET A 106 -1.94 6.47 -11.81
CA MET A 106 -0.69 7.14 -11.40
C MET A 106 0.41 7.12 -12.49
N ALA A 107 0.11 6.66 -13.72
CA ALA A 107 1.09 6.58 -14.81
C ALA A 107 1.71 7.93 -15.18
N TRP A 108 1.01 9.03 -14.93
CA TRP A 108 1.49 10.39 -15.16
C TRP A 108 2.72 10.78 -14.32
N LEU A 109 3.00 10.02 -13.25
CA LEU A 109 4.12 10.23 -12.34
C LEU A 109 5.41 9.51 -12.80
N ASN A 110 5.29 8.66 -13.84
CA ASN A 110 6.44 7.95 -14.40
C ASN A 110 7.53 8.92 -14.85
N ASN A 111 8.80 8.60 -14.54
CA ASN A 111 9.98 9.43 -14.80
C ASN A 111 10.02 10.80 -14.06
N LYS A 112 9.09 11.05 -13.13
CA LYS A 112 9.07 12.27 -12.31
C LYS A 112 9.55 11.97 -10.89
N TRP A 113 10.80 11.54 -10.76
CA TRP A 113 11.39 11.01 -9.51
C TRP A 113 11.19 11.91 -8.29
N SER A 114 11.45 13.24 -8.45
CA SER A 114 11.28 14.20 -7.36
C SER A 114 9.83 14.35 -6.94
N PHE A 115 8.89 14.37 -7.89
CA PHE A 115 7.46 14.40 -7.58
C PHE A 115 7.00 13.09 -6.93
N ALA A 116 7.47 11.94 -7.41
CA ALA A 116 7.17 10.64 -6.81
C ALA A 116 7.64 10.61 -5.36
N PHE A 117 8.87 11.07 -5.09
CA PHE A 117 9.41 11.18 -3.74
C PHE A 117 8.56 12.09 -2.86
N LEU A 118 8.27 13.32 -3.30
CA LEU A 118 7.49 14.29 -2.53
C LEU A 118 6.08 13.79 -2.22
N LEU A 119 5.39 13.23 -3.21
CA LEU A 119 4.05 12.70 -3.01
C LEU A 119 4.07 11.48 -2.07
N GLY A 120 5.05 10.60 -2.19
CA GLY A 120 5.24 9.50 -1.24
C GLY A 120 5.50 10.00 0.17
N ALA A 121 6.43 10.96 0.33
CA ALA A 121 6.81 11.52 1.62
C ALA A 121 5.67 12.27 2.34
N ILE A 122 4.70 12.78 1.60
CA ILE A 122 3.55 13.50 2.17
C ILE A 122 2.35 12.55 2.35
N PHE A 123 1.91 11.89 1.29
CA PHE A 123 0.67 11.12 1.31
C PHE A 123 0.82 9.74 1.98
N GLY A 124 2.04 9.18 1.99
CA GLY A 124 2.33 7.98 2.77
C GLY A 124 2.01 8.20 4.25
N PRO A 125 2.71 9.09 4.97
CA PRO A 125 2.41 9.39 6.38
C PRO A 125 0.95 9.78 6.62
N LEU A 126 0.35 10.59 5.75
CA LEU A 126 -1.06 10.99 5.88
C LEU A 126 -2.02 9.80 5.84
N SER A 127 -1.70 8.75 5.08
CA SER A 127 -2.49 7.52 5.06
C SER A 127 -2.47 6.81 6.43
N TYR A 128 -1.31 6.78 7.10
CA TYR A 128 -1.18 6.21 8.45
C TYR A 128 -1.84 7.08 9.52
N VAL A 129 -1.76 8.42 9.41
CA VAL A 129 -2.53 9.33 10.28
C VAL A 129 -4.03 9.04 10.16
N THR A 130 -4.51 8.86 8.93
CA THR A 130 -5.91 8.52 8.69
C THR A 130 -6.25 7.15 9.29
N ALA A 131 -5.44 6.13 9.06
CA ALA A 131 -5.64 4.80 9.64
C ALA A 131 -5.60 4.82 11.18
N ASN A 132 -4.72 5.63 11.78
CA ASN A 132 -4.67 5.84 13.22
C ASN A 132 -5.95 6.49 13.75
N LYS A 133 -6.43 7.54 13.08
CA LYS A 133 -7.66 8.24 13.47
C LYS A 133 -8.89 7.33 13.47
N PHE A 134 -8.92 6.34 12.57
CA PHE A 134 -10.00 5.34 12.50
C PHE A 134 -9.76 4.11 13.38
N GLY A 135 -8.59 3.99 14.01
CA GLY A 135 -8.27 2.89 14.92
C GLY A 135 -7.73 1.63 14.24
N ALA A 136 -7.36 1.68 12.97
CA ALA A 136 -6.75 0.55 12.27
C ALA A 136 -5.27 0.34 12.64
N VAL A 137 -4.59 1.41 13.05
CA VAL A 137 -3.22 1.40 13.57
C VAL A 137 -3.12 2.26 14.81
N GLN A 138 -2.09 2.05 15.62
CA GLN A 138 -1.75 2.89 16.77
C GLN A 138 -0.29 3.34 16.66
N PHE A 139 -0.02 4.62 16.85
CA PHE A 139 1.35 5.12 16.97
C PHE A 139 1.85 4.86 18.39
N SER A 140 2.92 4.08 18.49
CA SER A 140 3.53 3.71 19.78
C SER A 140 4.70 4.61 20.17
N SER A 141 5.15 5.46 19.24
CA SER A 141 6.23 6.42 19.45
C SER A 141 5.75 7.86 19.23
N SER A 142 6.65 8.82 19.39
CA SER A 142 6.35 10.23 19.08
C SER A 142 5.76 10.35 17.66
N ILE A 143 4.65 11.06 17.54
CA ILE A 143 3.99 11.29 16.25
C ILE A 143 4.94 11.93 15.25
N PHE A 144 5.75 12.90 15.66
CA PHE A 144 6.71 13.57 14.80
C PHE A 144 7.76 12.59 14.25
N THR A 145 8.36 11.78 15.12
CA THR A 145 9.36 10.76 14.72
C THR A 145 8.75 9.73 13.77
N THR A 146 7.55 9.25 14.09
CA THR A 146 6.83 8.27 13.26
C THR A 146 6.54 8.84 11.88
N LEU A 147 6.00 10.06 11.78
CA LEU A 147 5.70 10.68 10.48
C LEU A 147 6.95 10.98 9.67
N LEU A 148 8.06 11.39 10.31
CA LEU A 148 9.32 11.61 9.62
C LEU A 148 9.85 10.31 9.00
N ILE A 149 9.88 9.23 9.77
CA ILE A 149 10.37 7.92 9.28
C ILE A 149 9.45 7.38 8.18
N LEU A 150 8.13 7.45 8.35
CA LEU A 150 7.18 7.06 7.31
C LEU A 150 7.35 7.91 6.04
N GLY A 151 7.62 9.21 6.19
CA GLY A 151 7.90 10.11 5.06
C GLY A 151 9.13 9.69 4.27
N LEU A 152 10.21 9.32 4.97
CA LEU A 152 11.42 8.82 4.32
C LEU A 152 11.18 7.48 3.62
N ILE A 153 10.49 6.54 4.29
CA ILE A 153 10.18 5.21 3.73
C ILE A 153 9.31 5.36 2.47
N TRP A 154 8.20 6.08 2.54
CA TRP A 154 7.30 6.24 1.41
C TRP A 154 7.87 7.14 0.31
N GLY A 155 8.64 8.16 0.70
CA GLY A 155 9.40 8.98 -0.25
C GLY A 155 10.36 8.16 -1.08
N ALA A 156 11.09 7.22 -0.46
CA ALA A 156 11.99 6.31 -1.17
C ALA A 156 11.23 5.20 -1.93
N SER A 157 10.13 4.67 -1.36
CA SER A 157 9.36 3.58 -1.97
C SER A 157 8.72 3.99 -3.29
N MET A 158 8.20 5.20 -3.40
CA MET A 158 7.52 5.66 -4.62
C MET A 158 8.42 5.65 -5.86
N PRO A 159 9.59 6.31 -5.88
CA PRO A 159 10.52 6.20 -7.02
C PRO A 159 11.01 4.76 -7.22
N ALA A 160 11.26 3.99 -6.14
CA ALA A 160 11.69 2.60 -6.24
C ALA A 160 10.66 1.73 -6.99
N ILE A 161 9.36 1.93 -6.75
CA ILE A 161 8.29 1.22 -7.46
C ILE A 161 8.38 1.50 -8.97
N TYR A 162 8.53 2.77 -9.38
CA TYR A 162 8.64 3.12 -10.80
C TYR A 162 9.93 2.57 -11.42
N TRP A 163 11.04 2.61 -10.69
CA TRP A 163 12.31 2.06 -11.16
C TRP A 163 12.24 0.54 -11.37
N ILE A 164 11.67 -0.20 -10.42
CA ILE A 164 11.47 -1.66 -10.53
C ILE A 164 10.48 -1.97 -11.65
N ASN A 165 9.40 -1.20 -11.79
CA ASN A 165 8.45 -1.34 -12.89
C ASN A 165 9.14 -1.20 -14.25
N ALA A 166 10.01 -0.21 -14.41
CA ALA A 166 10.80 -0.05 -15.64
C ALA A 166 11.68 -1.27 -15.89
N LYS A 167 12.39 -1.77 -14.88
CA LYS A 167 13.24 -2.98 -15.02
C LYS A 167 12.45 -4.22 -15.45
N ILE A 168 11.29 -4.49 -14.82
CA ILE A 168 10.42 -5.61 -15.17
C ILE A 168 9.88 -5.47 -16.60
N ARG A 169 9.66 -4.24 -17.10
CA ARG A 169 9.16 -4.02 -18.46
C ARG A 169 10.22 -4.18 -19.56
N PHE A 170 11.48 -4.01 -19.22
CA PHE A 170 12.60 -4.18 -20.17
C PHE A 170 13.16 -5.63 -20.21
N THR A 171 12.78 -6.47 -19.26
CA THR A 171 13.04 -7.93 -19.28
C THR A 171 11.84 -8.71 -19.83
#